data_eeddecd0cba2e851e53ffa2db1ca1459
#
_entry.id   eeddecd0cba2e851e53ffa2db1ca1459
#
_cell.length_a   1.000
_cell.length_b   1.000
_cell.length_c   1.000
_cell.angle_alpha   90.00
_cell.angle_beta   90.00
_cell.angle_gamma   90.00
#
_symmetry.space_group_name_H-M   'P 1'
#
loop_
_entity.id
_entity.type
_entity.pdbx_description
1 polymer ?
#
loop_
_entity_poly.entity_id
_entity_poly.type
_entity_poly.pdbx_seq_one_letter_code
_entity_poly.pdbx_strand_id
1 'polypeptide(L)'
;MRQRSIRGLASRKIWIPALATLAFVLAACSTESGPENGQNTLRPKGESAEKIDNLFTPIFWVAVVVGVLVLVATVYIALRFRVRKGADVRPKQIHGSTPFEIGWTIVPAVILAIIAVPTVALTFDLAEKPADPINITVVGKQWWWQFDYPKQENIDTKIVTANEMHIPTGRDVLLTLKACDPSLPGGFDGGPGCNVIHSFWVPELAGKRDVVPGHNNQMKLRADTPGTSLGQCAEFCGLSHANMRFRVIAESPADYEAWLSDQQDGPAVALKDSGDAAKLFTQKFQCTNCHTTEDSSLSVYGPNLTHLASRSTFASGYYELTKPKLVEWLLDAPGLIPMESEQCRLPPPATCVGMPSFTQNTPQGLPVMTRAEAETLADYLLELQ
;
A
#
# COMPACT_ATOMS: atom_id res chain seq x y z
N MET A 1 -13.95 -14.05 71.14
CA MET A 1 -12.60 -14.32 70.64
C MET A 1 -12.57 -14.10 69.11
N ARG A 2 -11.76 -13.18 68.70
CA ARG A 2 -11.16 -12.93 67.33
C ARG A 2 -11.79 -13.57 66.10
N GLN A 3 -12.68 -12.85 65.39
CA GLN A 3 -12.81 -12.92 63.93
C GLN A 3 -12.07 -11.73 63.32
N ARG A 4 -10.77 -11.85 63.16
CA ARG A 4 -9.96 -10.92 62.33
C ARG A 4 -9.28 -11.73 61.22
N SER A 5 -9.30 -11.19 60.00
CA SER A 5 -8.34 -11.46 58.95
C SER A 5 -8.66 -12.52 57.93
N ILE A 6 -9.74 -12.38 57.13
CA ILE A 6 -9.79 -13.01 55.81
C ILE A 6 -10.14 -11.97 54.69
N ARG A 7 -10.47 -10.72 55.07
CA ARG A 7 -10.84 -9.69 54.10
C ARG A 7 -9.66 -9.06 53.33
N GLY A 8 -8.43 -9.19 53.80
CA GLY A 8 -7.25 -8.56 53.22
C GLY A 8 -6.57 -9.33 52.09
N LEU A 9 -6.70 -10.69 52.06
CA LEU A 9 -6.00 -11.49 51.07
C LEU A 9 -6.76 -11.65 49.73
N ALA A 10 -8.10 -11.53 49.73
CA ALA A 10 -8.90 -11.64 48.50
C ALA A 10 -8.76 -10.42 47.58
N SER A 11 -8.56 -9.23 48.16
CA SER A 11 -8.38 -8.02 47.35
C SER A 11 -7.02 -7.95 46.63
N ARG A 12 -5.94 -8.41 47.28
CA ARG A 12 -4.61 -8.44 46.66
C ARG A 12 -4.50 -9.42 45.47
N LYS A 13 -5.25 -10.53 45.49
CA LYS A 13 -5.21 -11.54 44.43
C LYS A 13 -5.86 -11.08 43.10
N ILE A 14 -6.71 -10.06 43.12
CA ILE A 14 -7.37 -9.54 41.93
C ILE A 14 -6.54 -8.40 41.26
N TRP A 15 -5.80 -7.62 42.06
CA TRP A 15 -5.02 -6.51 41.53
C TRP A 15 -3.75 -6.93 40.80
N ILE A 16 -3.13 -8.05 41.20
CA ILE A 16 -1.91 -8.56 40.56
C ILE A 16 -2.16 -8.98 39.09
N PRO A 17 -3.18 -9.82 38.78
CA PRO A 17 -3.45 -10.13 37.39
C PRO A 17 -3.94 -8.92 36.58
N ALA A 18 -4.71 -8.01 37.16
CA ALA A 18 -5.14 -6.78 36.48
C ALA A 18 -3.98 -5.83 36.14
N LEU A 19 -3.03 -5.66 37.05
CA LEU A 19 -1.80 -4.91 36.82
C LEU A 19 -0.88 -5.62 35.81
N ALA A 20 -0.78 -6.95 35.88
CA ALA A 20 -0.01 -7.72 34.91
C ALA A 20 -0.62 -7.64 33.50
N THR A 21 -1.96 -7.72 33.40
CA THR A 21 -2.65 -7.53 32.12
C THR A 21 -2.48 -6.12 31.56
N LEU A 22 -2.56 -5.11 32.41
CA LEU A 22 -2.33 -3.70 32.03
C LEU A 22 -0.87 -3.50 31.58
N ALA A 23 0.10 -4.05 32.32
CA ALA A 23 1.51 -4.01 31.94
C ALA A 23 1.79 -4.74 30.62
N PHE A 24 1.11 -5.88 30.39
CA PHE A 24 1.22 -6.62 29.12
C PHE A 24 0.62 -5.86 27.95
N VAL A 25 -0.55 -5.21 28.14
CA VAL A 25 -1.17 -4.34 27.12
C VAL A 25 -0.30 -3.12 26.83
N LEU A 26 0.30 -2.50 27.84
CA LEU A 26 1.20 -1.37 27.67
C LEU A 26 2.53 -1.79 26.99
N ALA A 27 3.04 -2.98 27.30
CA ALA A 27 4.23 -3.52 26.65
C ALA A 27 3.99 -3.90 25.18
N ALA A 28 2.78 -4.30 24.80
CA ALA A 28 2.44 -4.62 23.43
C ALA A 28 2.46 -3.36 22.50
N CYS A 29 2.36 -2.16 23.06
CA CYS A 29 2.50 -0.90 22.32
C CYS A 29 3.96 -0.48 22.10
N SER A 30 4.95 -1.20 22.65
CA SER A 30 6.37 -0.86 22.58
C SER A 30 7.16 -1.66 21.54
N THR A 31 6.50 -2.45 20.70
CA THR A 31 7.18 -3.06 19.56
C THR A 31 7.63 -1.93 18.62
N GLU A 32 8.86 -1.53 18.75
CA GLU A 32 9.53 -0.76 17.72
C GLU A 32 9.40 -1.56 16.42
N SER A 33 8.52 -1.10 15.55
CA SER A 33 8.61 -1.48 14.15
C SER A 33 10.01 -1.06 13.72
N GLY A 34 10.85 -2.03 13.35
CA GLY A 34 12.22 -1.74 12.91
C GLY A 34 12.24 -0.69 11.80
N PRO A 35 13.39 -0.11 11.48
CA PRO A 35 13.55 0.93 10.47
C PRO A 35 13.04 0.54 9.09
N GLU A 36 12.73 -0.73 8.86
CA GLU A 36 12.30 -1.29 7.58
C GLU A 36 10.78 -1.33 7.34
N ASN A 37 9.97 -0.95 8.32
CA ASN A 37 8.52 -0.88 8.13
C ASN A 37 8.10 0.50 7.62
N GLY A 38 8.41 0.81 6.38
CA GLY A 38 8.03 2.06 5.69
C GLY A 38 6.52 2.29 5.51
N GLN A 39 5.67 1.78 6.42
CA GLN A 39 4.21 1.92 6.42
C GLN A 39 3.65 2.51 7.73
N ASN A 40 4.46 3.24 8.48
CA ASN A 40 4.03 3.79 9.77
C ASN A 40 3.43 5.20 9.61
N THR A 41 2.11 5.32 9.72
CA THR A 41 1.39 6.61 9.66
C THR A 41 1.73 7.57 10.80
N LEU A 42 2.30 7.09 11.90
CA LEU A 42 2.71 7.90 13.06
C LEU A 42 4.19 8.34 12.97
N ARG A 43 4.84 8.11 11.83
CA ARG A 43 6.20 8.57 11.53
C ARG A 43 6.21 9.25 10.16
N PRO A 44 5.60 10.43 10.05
CA PRO A 44 5.52 11.15 8.77
C PRO A 44 6.91 11.49 8.25
N LYS A 45 7.11 11.31 6.94
CA LYS A 45 8.32 11.65 6.19
C LYS A 45 8.05 12.68 5.09
N GLY A 46 6.83 13.20 5.03
CA GLY A 46 6.40 14.18 4.05
C GLY A 46 5.32 15.10 4.55
N GLU A 47 5.23 16.28 3.96
CA GLU A 47 4.35 17.39 4.38
C GLU A 47 2.88 16.97 4.58
N SER A 48 2.32 16.20 3.64
CA SER A 48 0.91 15.78 3.73
C SER A 48 0.66 14.83 4.91
N ALA A 49 1.59 13.89 5.14
CA ALA A 49 1.49 12.98 6.29
C ALA A 49 1.67 13.72 7.62
N GLU A 50 2.57 14.70 7.68
CA GLU A 50 2.78 15.53 8.87
C GLU A 50 1.52 16.36 9.22
N LYS A 51 0.89 16.99 8.23
CA LYS A 51 -0.37 17.72 8.44
C LYS A 51 -1.48 16.81 8.96
N ILE A 52 -1.56 15.56 8.48
CA ILE A 52 -2.52 14.57 8.95
C ILE A 52 -2.20 14.16 10.39
N ASP A 53 -0.94 13.90 10.73
CA ASP A 53 -0.52 13.53 12.08
C ASP A 53 -0.77 14.65 13.09
N ASN A 54 -0.49 15.89 12.71
CA ASN A 54 -0.75 17.09 13.54
C ASN A 54 -2.24 17.28 13.86
N LEU A 55 -3.14 16.87 12.97
CA LEU A 55 -4.58 16.85 13.24
C LEU A 55 -4.97 15.62 14.07
N PHE A 56 -4.41 14.46 13.77
CA PHE A 56 -4.76 13.18 14.40
C PHE A 56 -4.36 13.14 15.90
N THR A 57 -3.17 13.60 16.23
CA THR A 57 -2.60 13.49 17.58
C THR A 57 -3.48 14.11 18.67
N PRO A 58 -3.99 15.37 18.57
CA PRO A 58 -4.90 15.91 19.58
C PRO A 58 -6.23 15.18 19.64
N ILE A 59 -6.77 14.74 18.49
CA ILE A 59 -8.02 13.95 18.45
C ILE A 59 -7.83 12.62 19.15
N PHE A 60 -6.70 11.96 18.95
CA PHE A 60 -6.34 10.70 19.63
C PHE A 60 -6.35 10.88 21.15
N TRP A 61 -5.75 11.95 21.69
CA TRP A 61 -5.73 12.18 23.12
C TRP A 61 -7.12 12.50 23.70
N VAL A 62 -7.97 13.22 22.97
CA VAL A 62 -9.37 13.40 23.35
C VAL A 62 -10.09 12.04 23.41
N ALA A 63 -9.90 11.20 22.40
CA ALA A 63 -10.48 9.84 22.37
C ALA A 63 -9.98 8.98 23.54
N VAL A 64 -8.70 9.06 23.89
CA VAL A 64 -8.11 8.34 25.05
C VAL A 64 -8.79 8.77 26.34
N VAL A 65 -8.95 10.09 26.58
CA VAL A 65 -9.61 10.60 27.78
C VAL A 65 -11.05 10.08 27.88
N VAL A 66 -11.82 10.19 26.79
CA VAL A 66 -13.20 9.70 26.75
C VAL A 66 -13.25 8.18 26.97
N GLY A 67 -12.37 7.43 26.30
CA GLY A 67 -12.28 5.97 26.43
C GLY A 67 -11.96 5.53 27.87
N VAL A 68 -11.00 6.18 28.53
CA VAL A 68 -10.66 5.91 29.93
C VAL A 68 -11.83 6.22 30.86
N LEU A 69 -12.51 7.36 30.69
CA LEU A 69 -13.68 7.70 31.48
C LEU A 69 -14.80 6.67 31.36
N VAL A 70 -15.12 6.25 30.13
CA VAL A 70 -16.14 5.23 29.87
C VAL A 70 -15.74 3.87 30.46
N LEU A 71 -14.48 3.46 30.29
CA LEU A 71 -13.98 2.21 30.84
C LEU A 71 -14.06 2.20 32.37
N VAL A 72 -13.57 3.27 33.01
CA VAL A 72 -13.63 3.41 34.47
C VAL A 72 -15.06 3.40 34.99
N ALA A 73 -15.96 4.15 34.35
CA ALA A 73 -17.39 4.15 34.70
C ALA A 73 -18.01 2.75 34.55
N THR A 74 -17.73 2.05 33.46
CA THR A 74 -18.23 0.68 33.20
C THR A 74 -17.75 -0.29 34.27
N VAL A 75 -16.44 -0.28 34.59
CA VAL A 75 -15.87 -1.15 35.63
C VAL A 75 -16.47 -0.78 37.01
N TYR A 76 -16.58 0.51 37.32
CA TYR A 76 -17.20 0.96 38.58
C TYR A 76 -18.64 0.46 38.71
N ILE A 77 -19.49 0.62 37.69
CA ILE A 77 -20.86 0.16 37.67
C ILE A 77 -20.93 -1.37 37.84
N ALA A 78 -20.14 -2.11 37.10
CA ALA A 78 -20.10 -3.57 37.16
C ALA A 78 -19.71 -4.09 38.55
N LEU A 79 -18.76 -3.44 39.21
CA LEU A 79 -18.30 -3.85 40.54
C LEU A 79 -19.24 -3.37 41.64
N ARG A 80 -19.78 -2.15 41.54
CA ARG A 80 -20.59 -1.50 42.59
C ARG A 80 -22.00 -2.05 42.65
N PHE A 81 -22.61 -2.34 41.48
CA PHE A 81 -24.01 -2.72 41.36
C PHE A 81 -24.23 -4.20 41.03
N ARG A 82 -23.20 -5.02 41.08
CA ARG A 82 -23.34 -6.48 40.87
C ARG A 82 -24.27 -7.10 41.91
N VAL A 83 -25.19 -7.94 41.46
CA VAL A 83 -26.07 -8.75 42.33
C VAL A 83 -25.22 -9.80 43.07
N ARG A 84 -25.37 -9.86 44.41
CA ARG A 84 -24.70 -10.89 45.25
C ARG A 84 -25.68 -12.02 45.43
N LYS A 85 -25.20 -13.30 45.50
CA LYS A 85 -25.99 -14.47 45.78
C LYS A 85 -26.75 -14.28 47.11
N GLY A 86 -28.09 -14.45 47.07
CA GLY A 86 -28.96 -14.31 48.23
C GLY A 86 -29.52 -12.90 48.51
N ALA A 87 -29.22 -11.92 47.67
CA ALA A 87 -29.82 -10.60 47.79
C ALA A 87 -31.14 -10.54 47.01
N ASP A 88 -32.27 -10.63 47.74
CA ASP A 88 -33.62 -10.43 47.17
C ASP A 88 -33.99 -8.93 47.22
N VAL A 89 -33.17 -8.09 46.58
CA VAL A 89 -33.43 -6.64 46.53
C VAL A 89 -33.68 -6.23 45.10
N ARG A 90 -34.92 -5.85 44.83
CA ARG A 90 -35.25 -5.19 43.54
C ARG A 90 -34.70 -3.77 43.55
N PRO A 91 -33.86 -3.41 42.58
CA PRO A 91 -33.31 -2.05 42.50
C PRO A 91 -34.44 -1.04 42.24
N LYS A 92 -34.29 0.17 42.78
CA LYS A 92 -35.23 1.27 42.51
C LYS A 92 -35.20 1.60 41.03
N GLN A 93 -36.37 1.61 40.42
CA GLN A 93 -36.55 1.96 39.03
C GLN A 93 -36.42 3.48 38.85
N ILE A 94 -35.44 3.92 38.05
CA ILE A 94 -35.19 5.35 37.74
C ILE A 94 -35.46 5.52 36.25
N HIS A 95 -36.36 6.46 35.90
CA HIS A 95 -36.84 6.69 34.54
C HIS A 95 -36.03 7.75 33.77
N GLY A 96 -34.74 7.95 34.09
CA GLY A 96 -33.88 8.90 33.43
C GLY A 96 -33.60 10.18 34.23
N SER A 97 -32.81 11.04 33.68
CA SER A 97 -32.44 12.37 34.27
C SER A 97 -32.12 13.35 33.14
N THR A 98 -33.08 14.24 32.86
CA THR A 98 -32.97 15.21 31.77
C THR A 98 -31.64 16.02 31.76
N PRO A 99 -31.09 16.48 32.90
CA PRO A 99 -29.81 17.19 32.88
C PRO A 99 -28.64 16.31 32.40
N PHE A 100 -28.61 15.05 32.80
CA PHE A 100 -27.55 14.11 32.30
C PHE A 100 -27.75 13.78 30.84
N GLU A 101 -28.98 13.59 30.40
CA GLU A 101 -29.33 13.30 28.99
C GLU A 101 -28.90 14.43 28.07
N ILE A 102 -29.18 15.69 28.45
CA ILE A 102 -28.70 16.88 27.73
C ILE A 102 -27.17 16.93 27.77
N GLY A 103 -26.55 16.68 28.92
CA GLY A 103 -25.10 16.73 29.09
C GLY A 103 -24.35 15.77 28.14
N TRP A 104 -24.73 14.49 28.15
CA TRP A 104 -24.06 13.51 27.30
C TRP A 104 -24.43 13.59 25.81
N THR A 105 -25.43 14.39 25.44
CA THR A 105 -25.73 14.72 24.05
C THR A 105 -24.96 15.94 23.57
N ILE A 106 -24.98 17.03 24.34
CA ILE A 106 -24.39 18.32 23.93
C ILE A 106 -22.85 18.29 23.99
N VAL A 107 -22.26 17.69 25.04
CA VAL A 107 -20.79 17.69 25.19
C VAL A 107 -20.08 16.97 24.02
N PRO A 108 -20.45 15.74 23.62
CA PRO A 108 -19.87 15.12 22.43
C PRO A 108 -20.14 15.90 21.14
N ALA A 109 -21.35 16.45 20.97
CA ALA A 109 -21.69 17.25 19.79
C ALA A 109 -20.78 18.48 19.64
N VAL A 110 -20.49 19.18 20.76
CA VAL A 110 -19.56 20.32 20.77
C VAL A 110 -18.13 19.87 20.44
N ILE A 111 -17.66 18.78 21.03
CA ILE A 111 -16.33 18.21 20.72
C ILE A 111 -16.20 17.90 19.22
N LEU A 112 -17.20 17.23 18.65
CA LEU A 112 -17.21 16.90 17.21
C LEU A 112 -17.26 18.16 16.34
N ALA A 113 -18.03 19.18 16.71
CA ALA A 113 -18.08 20.45 16.00
C ALA A 113 -16.70 21.17 16.00
N ILE A 114 -15.98 21.13 17.12
CA ILE A 114 -14.63 21.71 17.23
C ILE A 114 -13.64 20.94 16.33
N ILE A 115 -13.73 19.61 16.26
CA ILE A 115 -12.87 18.78 15.42
C ILE A 115 -13.19 18.95 13.94
N ALA A 116 -14.47 19.14 13.59
CA ALA A 116 -14.91 19.25 12.21
C ALA A 116 -14.25 20.44 11.47
N VAL A 117 -14.06 21.57 12.13
CA VAL A 117 -13.50 22.79 11.50
C VAL A 117 -12.09 22.55 10.94
N PRO A 118 -11.09 22.12 11.73
CA PRO A 118 -9.75 21.86 11.20
C PRO A 118 -9.73 20.65 10.24
N THR A 119 -10.62 19.67 10.40
CA THR A 119 -10.72 18.52 9.48
C THR A 119 -11.14 18.97 8.08
N VAL A 120 -12.17 19.81 7.99
CA VAL A 120 -12.63 20.37 6.71
C VAL A 120 -11.56 21.26 6.09
N ALA A 121 -10.93 22.13 6.88
CA ALA A 121 -9.85 22.98 6.40
C ALA A 121 -8.68 22.19 5.83
N LEU A 122 -8.22 21.13 6.54
CA LEU A 122 -7.16 20.25 6.06
C LEU A 122 -7.54 19.48 4.79
N THR A 123 -8.82 19.10 4.65
CA THR A 123 -9.29 18.41 3.43
C THR A 123 -9.10 19.29 2.19
N PHE A 124 -9.40 20.58 2.29
CA PHE A 124 -9.18 21.54 1.19
C PHE A 124 -7.69 21.81 0.95
N ASP A 125 -6.88 21.95 2.01
CA ASP A 125 -5.44 22.16 1.88
C ASP A 125 -4.74 20.98 1.19
N LEU A 126 -5.09 19.74 1.55
CA LEU A 126 -4.55 18.54 0.90
C LEU A 126 -5.01 18.35 -0.56
N ALA A 127 -6.10 19.00 -0.95
CA ALA A 127 -6.60 18.98 -2.33
C ALA A 127 -5.97 20.08 -3.22
N GLU A 128 -5.24 21.01 -2.63
CA GLU A 128 -4.59 22.10 -3.36
C GLU A 128 -3.45 21.54 -4.25
N LYS A 129 -3.43 22.03 -5.50
CA LYS A 129 -2.39 21.64 -6.46
C LYS A 129 -1.15 22.51 -6.29
N PRO A 130 0.03 21.90 -6.26
CA PRO A 130 1.28 22.66 -6.27
C PRO A 130 1.43 23.52 -7.52
N ALA A 131 2.15 24.63 -7.40
CA ALA A 131 2.35 25.56 -8.53
C ALA A 131 3.28 25.00 -9.62
N ASP A 132 4.31 24.27 -9.21
CA ASP A 132 5.34 23.69 -10.10
C ASP A 132 5.70 22.27 -9.67
N PRO A 133 4.80 21.29 -9.83
CA PRO A 133 5.03 19.93 -9.44
C PRO A 133 5.74 19.12 -10.51
N ILE A 134 6.47 18.10 -10.07
CA ILE A 134 6.78 16.97 -10.95
C ILE A 134 5.50 16.17 -11.15
N ASN A 135 5.12 15.94 -12.41
CA ASN A 135 3.91 15.19 -12.73
C ASN A 135 4.21 13.72 -12.95
N ILE A 136 3.48 12.84 -12.25
CA ILE A 136 3.55 11.39 -12.45
C ILE A 136 2.13 10.85 -12.60
N THR A 137 1.90 10.05 -13.64
CA THR A 137 0.66 9.30 -13.75
C THR A 137 0.84 7.93 -13.10
N VAL A 138 -0.05 7.60 -12.18
CA VAL A 138 -0.10 6.31 -11.52
C VAL A 138 -1.24 5.51 -12.11
N VAL A 139 -0.96 4.33 -12.66
CA VAL A 139 -1.98 3.43 -13.19
C VAL A 139 -2.07 2.20 -12.31
N GLY A 140 -3.22 2.01 -11.67
CA GLY A 140 -3.53 0.78 -10.93
C GLY A 140 -4.00 -0.31 -11.90
N LYS A 141 -3.31 -1.44 -11.89
CA LYS A 141 -3.65 -2.63 -12.69
C LYS A 141 -3.78 -3.84 -11.76
N GLN A 142 -4.49 -4.86 -12.14
CA GLN A 142 -4.58 -6.10 -11.34
C GLN A 142 -3.35 -6.99 -11.59
N TRP A 143 -2.37 -7.13 -10.66
CA TRP A 143 -2.27 -6.51 -9.33
C TRP A 143 -0.88 -5.90 -9.17
N TRP A 144 -0.63 -4.82 -9.88
CA TRP A 144 0.64 -4.09 -9.88
C TRP A 144 0.41 -2.61 -10.20
N TRP A 145 1.43 -1.78 -9.96
CA TRP A 145 1.37 -0.34 -10.20
C TRP A 145 2.32 0.06 -11.32
N GLN A 146 1.80 0.81 -12.29
CA GLN A 146 2.59 1.45 -13.32
C GLN A 146 2.77 2.92 -12.96
N PHE A 147 3.96 3.44 -13.17
CA PHE A 147 4.30 4.84 -12.98
C PHE A 147 4.81 5.42 -14.29
N ASP A 148 4.07 6.40 -14.80
CA ASP A 148 4.39 7.11 -16.03
C ASP A 148 4.91 8.49 -15.68
N TYR A 149 6.15 8.77 -16.07
CA TYR A 149 6.76 10.10 -16.03
C TYR A 149 6.61 10.71 -17.41
N PRO A 150 5.69 11.66 -17.62
CA PRO A 150 5.49 12.28 -18.92
C PRO A 150 6.67 13.19 -19.25
N LYS A 151 6.81 13.53 -20.53
CA LYS A 151 7.77 14.55 -20.95
C LYS A 151 7.55 15.84 -20.17
N GLN A 152 8.55 16.29 -19.44
CA GLN A 152 8.56 17.52 -18.64
C GLN A 152 10.01 17.95 -18.40
N GLU A 153 10.25 18.92 -17.50
CA GLU A 153 11.62 19.33 -17.13
C GLU A 153 12.51 18.12 -16.85
N ASN A 154 13.69 18.06 -17.49
CA ASN A 154 14.69 16.98 -17.39
C ASN A 154 14.20 15.58 -17.82
N ILE A 155 13.03 15.48 -18.43
CA ILE A 155 12.50 14.24 -19.02
C ILE A 155 12.18 14.48 -20.48
N ASP A 156 13.06 14.08 -21.38
CA ASP A 156 12.96 14.30 -22.83
C ASP A 156 11.98 13.33 -23.49
N THR A 157 11.88 12.13 -22.96
CA THR A 157 10.95 11.09 -23.41
C THR A 157 10.12 10.58 -22.23
N LYS A 158 8.91 10.07 -22.50
CA LYS A 158 8.10 9.43 -21.45
C LYS A 158 8.89 8.24 -20.86
N ILE A 159 8.94 8.13 -19.53
CA ILE A 159 9.48 6.96 -18.82
C ILE A 159 8.32 6.18 -18.21
N VAL A 160 8.34 4.86 -18.32
CA VAL A 160 7.36 3.94 -17.73
C VAL A 160 8.06 2.92 -16.85
N THR A 161 7.78 2.95 -15.56
CA THR A 161 8.31 1.97 -14.61
C THR A 161 7.20 1.24 -13.87
N ALA A 162 7.53 0.23 -13.07
CA ALA A 162 6.56 -0.59 -12.38
C ALA A 162 6.97 -0.88 -10.93
N ASN A 163 6.02 -0.68 -10.02
CA ASN A 163 6.07 -0.99 -8.60
C ASN A 163 7.12 -0.24 -7.77
N GLU A 164 8.04 0.47 -8.39
CA GLU A 164 8.97 1.40 -7.73
C GLU A 164 8.82 2.78 -8.38
N MET A 165 8.49 3.78 -7.57
CA MET A 165 8.33 5.18 -7.97
C MET A 165 9.45 6.00 -7.35
N HIS A 166 10.27 6.65 -8.18
CA HIS A 166 11.35 7.51 -7.76
C HIS A 166 10.90 8.96 -7.73
N ILE A 167 11.25 9.69 -6.70
CA ILE A 167 10.96 11.11 -6.54
C ILE A 167 12.13 11.84 -5.88
N PRO A 168 12.40 13.11 -6.24
CA PRO A 168 13.40 13.88 -5.54
C PRO A 168 12.87 14.37 -4.19
N THR A 169 13.74 14.46 -3.20
CA THR A 169 13.41 15.09 -1.92
C THR A 169 13.21 16.59 -2.07
N GLY A 170 12.32 17.15 -1.25
CA GLY A 170 12.08 18.59 -1.17
C GLY A 170 11.26 19.19 -2.32
N ARG A 171 10.87 18.41 -3.36
CA ARG A 171 10.01 18.85 -4.46
C ARG A 171 8.60 18.27 -4.31
N ASP A 172 7.62 19.05 -4.70
CA ASP A 172 6.23 18.59 -4.78
C ASP A 172 6.03 17.71 -6.02
N VAL A 173 5.32 16.62 -5.84
CA VAL A 173 4.91 15.69 -6.90
C VAL A 173 3.39 15.70 -6.99
N LEU A 174 2.84 15.90 -8.17
CA LEU A 174 1.42 15.77 -8.44
C LEU A 174 1.14 14.43 -9.11
N LEU A 175 0.51 13.55 -8.38
CA LEU A 175 0.07 12.26 -8.90
C LEU A 175 -1.28 12.39 -9.57
N THR A 176 -1.39 11.88 -10.81
CA THR A 176 -2.67 11.64 -11.48
C THR A 176 -2.97 10.16 -11.45
N LEU A 177 -4.02 9.76 -10.73
CA LEU A 177 -4.36 8.37 -10.45
C LEU A 177 -5.41 7.87 -11.44
N LYS A 178 -5.11 6.77 -12.13
CA LYS A 178 -5.97 6.17 -13.17
C LYS A 178 -6.11 4.66 -12.95
N ALA A 179 -7.30 4.13 -13.13
CA ALA A 179 -7.54 2.67 -13.11
C ALA A 179 -7.33 2.01 -14.48
N CYS A 180 -6.98 2.78 -15.51
CA CYS A 180 -6.82 2.31 -16.88
C CYS A 180 -5.62 2.94 -17.56
N ASP A 181 -4.95 2.17 -18.38
CA ASP A 181 -3.89 2.66 -19.26
C ASP A 181 -4.50 2.98 -20.64
N PRO A 182 -4.53 4.25 -21.04
CA PRO A 182 -5.09 4.65 -22.34
C PRO A 182 -4.24 4.19 -23.54
N SER A 183 -3.01 3.71 -23.31
CA SER A 183 -2.14 3.19 -24.38
C SER A 183 -2.49 1.74 -24.77
N LEU A 184 -3.30 1.04 -23.96
CA LEU A 184 -3.71 -0.33 -24.26
C LEU A 184 -4.97 -0.38 -25.14
N PRO A 185 -5.12 -1.42 -25.98
CA PRO A 185 -6.34 -1.66 -26.74
C PRO A 185 -7.57 -1.73 -25.82
N GLY A 186 -8.60 -0.93 -26.13
CA GLY A 186 -9.80 -0.81 -25.31
C GLY A 186 -9.80 0.38 -24.35
N GLY A 187 -8.68 1.09 -24.18
CA GLY A 187 -8.60 2.37 -23.46
C GLY A 187 -9.24 2.35 -22.08
N PHE A 188 -10.00 3.39 -21.77
CA PHE A 188 -10.66 3.54 -20.46
C PHE A 188 -11.67 2.44 -20.12
N ASP A 189 -12.24 1.74 -21.10
CA ASP A 189 -13.41 0.88 -20.90
C ASP A 189 -13.19 -0.61 -21.19
N GLY A 190 -11.99 -1.10 -21.39
CA GLY A 190 -11.89 -2.52 -21.80
C GLY A 190 -10.52 -3.18 -21.76
N GLY A 191 -9.47 -2.51 -21.29
CA GLY A 191 -8.16 -3.15 -21.12
C GLY A 191 -8.12 -4.06 -19.88
N PRO A 192 -7.17 -5.02 -19.81
CA PRO A 192 -6.99 -5.88 -18.65
C PRO A 192 -6.80 -5.06 -17.36
N GLY A 193 -7.62 -5.34 -16.35
CA GLY A 193 -7.56 -4.66 -15.06
C GLY A 193 -8.16 -3.24 -15.00
N CYS A 194 -8.80 -2.77 -16.08
CA CYS A 194 -9.36 -1.43 -16.17
C CYS A 194 -10.66 -1.19 -15.42
N ASN A 195 -11.43 -2.22 -15.12
CA ASN A 195 -12.77 -2.09 -14.51
C ASN A 195 -12.76 -2.35 -12.99
N VAL A 196 -11.59 -2.23 -12.36
CA VAL A 196 -11.42 -2.52 -10.94
C VAL A 196 -10.93 -1.27 -10.23
N ILE A 197 -11.57 -0.96 -9.10
CA ILE A 197 -11.13 0.11 -8.21
C ILE A 197 -9.87 -0.32 -7.46
N HIS A 198 -8.96 0.64 -7.24
CA HIS A 198 -7.80 0.53 -6.36
C HIS A 198 -7.75 1.74 -5.43
N SER A 199 -6.85 1.76 -4.47
CA SER A 199 -6.54 2.98 -3.71
C SER A 199 -5.03 3.08 -3.49
N PHE A 200 -4.46 4.19 -3.88
CA PHE A 200 -3.03 4.47 -3.72
C PHE A 200 -2.75 5.00 -2.32
N TRP A 201 -1.87 4.37 -1.58
CA TRP A 201 -1.55 4.76 -0.22
C TRP A 201 -0.09 4.52 0.14
N VAL A 202 0.59 5.59 0.55
CA VAL A 202 1.94 5.58 1.12
C VAL A 202 1.87 6.22 2.50
N PRO A 203 1.69 5.43 3.57
CA PRO A 203 1.34 5.90 4.91
C PRO A 203 2.28 6.97 5.49
N GLU A 204 3.58 6.86 5.21
CA GLU A 204 4.59 7.80 5.72
C GLU A 204 4.62 9.13 4.96
N LEU A 205 4.05 9.21 3.75
CA LEU A 205 4.15 10.40 2.89
C LEU A 205 2.82 11.14 2.76
N ALA A 206 1.69 10.42 2.72
CA ALA A 206 0.38 11.04 2.52
C ALA A 206 -0.77 10.15 3.01
N GLY A 207 -2.00 10.70 2.99
CA GLY A 207 -3.23 9.92 3.06
C GLY A 207 -3.43 9.04 1.83
N LYS A 208 -4.51 8.27 1.79
CA LYS A 208 -4.88 7.45 0.63
C LYS A 208 -5.81 8.18 -0.32
N ARG A 209 -5.75 7.78 -1.60
CA ARG A 209 -6.64 8.31 -2.63
C ARG A 209 -7.06 7.19 -3.58
N ASP A 210 -8.36 7.08 -3.81
CA ASP A 210 -8.91 6.03 -4.65
C ASP A 210 -8.57 6.24 -6.13
N VAL A 211 -8.36 5.11 -6.80
CA VAL A 211 -8.08 4.97 -8.22
C VAL A 211 -9.32 4.38 -8.87
N VAL A 212 -10.22 5.25 -9.33
CA VAL A 212 -11.58 4.88 -9.75
C VAL A 212 -11.66 4.78 -11.26
N PRO A 213 -12.20 3.67 -11.83
CA PRO A 213 -12.45 3.57 -13.26
C PRO A 213 -13.26 4.76 -13.80
N GLY A 214 -12.85 5.32 -14.93
CA GLY A 214 -13.51 6.46 -15.54
C GLY A 214 -13.26 7.83 -14.87
N HIS A 215 -12.49 7.88 -13.79
CA HIS A 215 -12.14 9.11 -13.08
C HIS A 215 -10.63 9.29 -12.94
N ASN A 216 -10.16 10.53 -13.08
CA ASN A 216 -8.77 10.90 -12.81
C ASN A 216 -8.70 11.65 -11.48
N ASN A 217 -8.38 10.92 -10.41
CA ASN A 217 -8.13 11.55 -9.12
C ASN A 217 -6.70 12.10 -9.07
N GLN A 218 -6.50 13.14 -8.28
CA GLN A 218 -5.17 13.73 -8.08
C GLN A 218 -4.83 13.80 -6.60
N MET A 219 -3.55 13.67 -6.27
CA MET A 219 -3.05 13.91 -4.93
C MET A 219 -1.63 14.49 -4.98
N LYS A 220 -1.33 15.33 -4.00
CA LYS A 220 0.00 15.84 -3.77
C LYS A 220 0.80 14.84 -2.94
N LEU A 221 2.06 14.63 -3.32
CA LEU A 221 3.03 13.85 -2.58
C LEU A 221 4.34 14.64 -2.47
N ARG A 222 5.00 14.53 -1.32
CA ARG A 222 6.33 15.10 -1.10
C ARG A 222 7.05 14.27 -0.06
N ALA A 223 8.31 13.99 -0.31
CA ALA A 223 9.23 13.44 0.68
C ALA A 223 10.26 14.50 1.07
N ASP A 224 10.47 14.70 2.37
CA ASP A 224 11.40 15.72 2.86
C ASP A 224 12.80 15.15 3.15
N THR A 225 12.92 13.82 3.25
CA THR A 225 14.18 13.12 3.50
C THR A 225 14.35 11.94 2.55
N PRO A 226 15.60 11.62 2.12
CA PRO A 226 15.86 10.44 1.33
C PRO A 226 15.50 9.15 2.07
N GLY A 227 15.08 8.13 1.31
CA GLY A 227 14.76 6.81 1.82
C GLY A 227 13.59 6.16 1.10
N THR A 228 13.29 4.93 1.47
CA THR A 228 12.20 4.15 0.89
C THR A 228 10.99 4.17 1.81
N SER A 229 9.84 4.53 1.26
CA SER A 229 8.53 4.39 1.90
C SER A 229 7.71 3.33 1.18
N LEU A 230 7.08 2.44 1.94
CA LEU A 230 6.29 1.35 1.39
C LEU A 230 4.85 1.81 1.15
N GLY A 231 4.32 1.44 -0.01
CA GLY A 231 2.94 1.67 -0.40
C GLY A 231 2.19 0.36 -0.63
N GLN A 232 0.87 0.46 -0.59
CA GLN A 232 -0.02 -0.68 -0.83
C GLN A 232 -1.33 -0.22 -1.44
N CYS A 233 -2.03 -1.15 -2.10
CA CYS A 233 -3.41 -0.96 -2.48
C CYS A 233 -4.28 -0.96 -1.21
N ALA A 234 -5.12 0.08 -1.06
CA ALA A 234 -5.97 0.27 0.11
C ALA A 234 -7.48 0.17 -0.21
N GLU A 235 -7.83 -0.35 -1.41
CA GLU A 235 -9.21 -0.67 -1.81
C GLU A 235 -9.26 -2.06 -2.46
N PHE A 236 -10.24 -2.88 -2.07
CA PHE A 236 -10.32 -4.26 -2.53
C PHE A 236 -10.45 -4.33 -4.06
N CYS A 237 -9.45 -4.93 -4.69
CA CYS A 237 -9.29 -5.01 -6.14
C CYS A 237 -9.22 -6.44 -6.69
N GLY A 238 -9.63 -7.43 -5.93
CA GLY A 238 -9.69 -8.84 -6.35
C GLY A 238 -8.67 -9.74 -5.65
N LEU A 239 -8.32 -10.85 -6.31
CA LEU A 239 -7.63 -12.00 -5.72
C LEU A 239 -6.29 -11.68 -5.03
N SER A 240 -5.45 -10.86 -5.66
CA SER A 240 -4.14 -10.48 -5.11
C SER A 240 -4.10 -9.06 -4.53
N HIS A 241 -5.24 -8.54 -4.06
CA HIS A 241 -5.30 -7.25 -3.40
C HIS A 241 -4.25 -7.07 -2.29
N ALA A 242 -4.07 -8.04 -1.42
CA ALA A 242 -3.10 -7.99 -0.32
C ALA A 242 -1.64 -8.03 -0.78
N ASN A 243 -1.38 -8.48 -2.00
CA ASN A 243 -0.05 -8.57 -2.59
C ASN A 243 0.29 -7.39 -3.49
N MET A 244 -0.67 -6.50 -3.78
CA MET A 244 -0.49 -5.33 -4.63
C MET A 244 0.19 -4.19 -3.86
N ARG A 245 1.51 -4.27 -3.79
CA ARG A 245 2.40 -3.34 -3.07
C ARG A 245 3.23 -2.54 -4.05
N PHE A 246 3.90 -1.52 -3.55
CA PHE A 246 4.87 -0.71 -4.28
C PHE A 246 5.81 0.00 -3.32
N ARG A 247 6.83 0.66 -3.86
CA ARG A 247 7.78 1.49 -3.11
C ARG A 247 7.81 2.89 -3.68
N VAL A 248 7.99 3.88 -2.81
CA VAL A 248 8.38 5.22 -3.18
C VAL A 248 9.79 5.44 -2.69
N ILE A 249 10.70 5.66 -3.63
CA ILE A 249 12.12 5.87 -3.38
C ILE A 249 12.38 7.36 -3.51
N ALA A 250 12.56 8.00 -2.36
CA ALA A 250 12.91 9.41 -2.29
C ALA A 250 14.43 9.56 -2.31
N GLU A 251 14.95 10.29 -3.27
CA GLU A 251 16.38 10.43 -3.53
C GLU A 251 16.83 11.89 -3.37
N SER A 252 18.13 12.10 -3.22
CA SER A 252 18.65 13.45 -3.37
C SER A 252 18.37 13.97 -4.79
N PRO A 253 18.24 15.28 -5.01
CA PRO A 253 18.02 15.80 -6.36
C PRO A 253 19.05 15.30 -7.38
N ALA A 254 20.32 15.15 -6.99
CA ALA A 254 21.37 14.67 -7.87
C ALA A 254 21.21 13.18 -8.23
N ASP A 255 20.86 12.33 -7.26
CA ASP A 255 20.64 10.90 -7.50
C ASP A 255 19.38 10.68 -8.35
N TYR A 256 18.33 11.48 -8.12
CA TYR A 256 17.11 11.45 -8.94
C TYR A 256 17.39 11.83 -10.41
N GLU A 257 18.20 12.87 -10.66
CA GLU A 257 18.61 13.24 -12.02
C GLU A 257 19.45 12.14 -12.70
N ALA A 258 20.34 11.49 -11.95
CA ALA A 258 21.10 10.34 -12.45
C ALA A 258 20.15 9.18 -12.82
N TRP A 259 19.19 8.85 -11.93
CA TRP A 259 18.19 7.84 -12.21
C TRP A 259 17.35 8.19 -13.45
N LEU A 260 16.91 9.44 -13.59
CA LEU A 260 16.17 9.89 -14.79
C LEU A 260 16.99 9.70 -16.07
N SER A 261 18.28 10.02 -16.04
CA SER A 261 19.18 9.83 -17.18
C SER A 261 19.26 8.36 -17.57
N ASP A 262 19.50 7.48 -16.58
CA ASP A 262 19.60 6.03 -16.81
C ASP A 262 18.29 5.45 -17.37
N GLN A 263 17.14 5.93 -16.89
CA GLN A 263 15.83 5.46 -17.38
C GLN A 263 15.48 5.97 -18.80
N GLN A 264 16.12 7.02 -19.28
CA GLN A 264 15.94 7.54 -20.64
C GLN A 264 16.84 6.83 -21.66
N ASP A 265 17.88 6.17 -21.21
CA ASP A 265 18.74 5.34 -22.04
C ASP A 265 18.04 4.02 -22.40
N GLY A 266 18.52 3.36 -23.43
CA GLY A 266 18.09 1.99 -23.75
C GLY A 266 18.68 0.98 -22.76
N PRO A 267 18.23 -0.28 -22.81
CA PRO A 267 18.75 -1.33 -21.94
C PRO A 267 20.24 -1.56 -22.22
N ALA A 268 20.99 -1.93 -21.19
CA ALA A 268 22.43 -2.23 -21.30
C ALA A 268 22.71 -3.37 -22.31
N VAL A 269 21.78 -4.32 -22.43
CA VAL A 269 21.85 -5.43 -23.41
C VAL A 269 20.56 -5.47 -24.20
N ALA A 270 20.64 -5.23 -25.51
CA ALA A 270 19.48 -5.35 -26.39
C ALA A 270 19.04 -6.83 -26.52
N LEU A 271 17.74 -7.08 -26.53
CA LEU A 271 17.18 -8.45 -26.62
C LEU A 271 17.74 -9.24 -27.80
N LYS A 272 17.88 -8.60 -28.97
CA LYS A 272 18.44 -9.24 -30.20
C LYS A 272 19.85 -9.78 -30.00
N ASP A 273 20.62 -9.22 -29.08
CA ASP A 273 22.02 -9.57 -28.81
C ASP A 273 22.15 -10.58 -27.67
N SER A 274 21.04 -10.98 -27.02
CA SER A 274 21.01 -11.88 -25.86
C SER A 274 20.98 -13.40 -26.24
N GLY A 275 21.26 -13.74 -27.49
CA GLY A 275 21.47 -15.13 -27.93
C GLY A 275 20.24 -16.03 -27.74
N ASP A 276 20.36 -17.08 -26.91
CA ASP A 276 19.26 -18.02 -26.67
C ASP A 276 18.14 -17.38 -25.84
N ALA A 277 18.43 -16.40 -24.97
CA ALA A 277 17.40 -15.68 -24.23
C ALA A 277 16.43 -14.95 -25.18
N ALA A 278 16.91 -14.37 -26.28
CA ALA A 278 16.09 -13.74 -27.31
C ALA A 278 15.04 -14.72 -27.88
N LYS A 279 15.47 -15.95 -28.22
CA LYS A 279 14.57 -16.99 -28.77
C LYS A 279 13.54 -17.44 -27.71
N LEU A 280 13.98 -17.63 -26.48
CA LEU A 280 13.10 -18.02 -25.38
C LEU A 280 12.06 -16.92 -25.11
N PHE A 281 12.48 -15.66 -25.04
CA PHE A 281 11.63 -14.51 -24.69
C PHE A 281 10.63 -14.19 -25.82
N THR A 282 11.07 -14.20 -27.10
CA THR A 282 10.24 -13.75 -28.23
C THR A 282 9.44 -14.87 -28.89
N GLN A 283 10.03 -16.08 -29.01
CA GLN A 283 9.46 -17.16 -29.85
C GLN A 283 8.84 -18.26 -28.99
N LYS A 284 9.61 -18.80 -28.04
CA LYS A 284 9.16 -20.00 -27.31
C LYS A 284 8.10 -19.66 -26.27
N PHE A 285 8.35 -18.68 -25.40
CA PHE A 285 7.44 -18.30 -24.31
C PHE A 285 6.66 -17.02 -24.60
N GLN A 286 6.97 -16.34 -25.70
CA GLN A 286 6.24 -15.17 -26.22
C GLN A 286 6.03 -14.06 -25.19
N CYS A 287 7.03 -13.80 -24.35
CA CYS A 287 6.97 -12.80 -23.27
C CYS A 287 6.72 -11.37 -23.80
N THR A 288 7.16 -11.11 -25.06
CA THR A 288 6.94 -9.82 -25.77
C THR A 288 5.47 -9.48 -26.00
N ASN A 289 4.55 -10.44 -25.90
CA ASN A 289 3.12 -10.14 -25.99
C ASN A 289 2.62 -9.32 -24.80
N CYS A 290 3.32 -9.40 -23.65
CA CYS A 290 2.94 -8.71 -22.42
C CYS A 290 4.00 -7.73 -21.92
N HIS A 291 5.26 -7.91 -22.25
CA HIS A 291 6.38 -7.14 -21.72
C HIS A 291 7.22 -6.51 -22.86
N THR A 292 7.82 -5.35 -22.55
CA THR A 292 8.92 -4.78 -23.34
C THR A 292 10.22 -4.80 -22.53
N THR A 293 11.35 -4.89 -23.22
CA THR A 293 12.72 -4.86 -22.68
C THR A 293 13.63 -3.89 -23.44
N GLU A 294 13.11 -3.12 -24.39
CA GLU A 294 13.91 -2.30 -25.31
C GLU A 294 13.54 -0.82 -25.32
N ASP A 295 12.40 -0.45 -24.76
CA ASP A 295 11.91 0.93 -24.76
C ASP A 295 11.21 1.26 -23.44
N SER A 296 11.86 2.11 -22.64
CA SER A 296 11.34 2.57 -21.36
C SER A 296 10.10 3.46 -21.49
N SER A 297 9.80 3.99 -22.68
CA SER A 297 8.62 4.82 -22.92
C SER A 297 7.34 4.01 -23.21
N LEU A 298 7.48 2.71 -23.48
CA LEU A 298 6.36 1.84 -23.83
C LEU A 298 5.74 1.17 -22.61
N SER A 299 4.43 1.03 -22.65
CA SER A 299 3.65 0.19 -21.75
C SER A 299 2.90 -0.87 -22.55
N VAL A 300 2.92 -2.08 -22.04
CA VAL A 300 2.19 -3.23 -22.59
C VAL A 300 1.29 -3.84 -21.50
N TYR A 301 0.76 -5.03 -21.68
CA TYR A 301 -0.13 -5.68 -20.72
C TYR A 301 0.55 -5.96 -19.36
N GLY A 302 1.82 -6.39 -19.39
CA GLY A 302 2.65 -6.59 -18.21
C GLY A 302 3.56 -5.41 -17.90
N PRO A 303 4.29 -5.45 -16.79
CA PRO A 303 5.30 -4.44 -16.46
C PRO A 303 6.34 -4.26 -17.57
N ASN A 304 6.75 -3.01 -17.79
CA ASN A 304 7.92 -2.71 -18.58
C ASN A 304 9.17 -3.27 -17.86
N LEU A 305 10.00 -4.02 -18.57
CA LEU A 305 11.18 -4.69 -18.03
C LEU A 305 12.50 -4.07 -18.51
N THR A 306 12.46 -2.98 -19.29
CA THR A 306 13.66 -2.36 -19.90
C THR A 306 14.78 -2.09 -18.87
N HIS A 307 14.40 -1.67 -17.66
CA HIS A 307 15.33 -1.44 -16.54
C HIS A 307 14.96 -2.28 -15.32
N LEU A 308 14.68 -3.59 -15.53
CA LEU A 308 14.29 -4.46 -14.43
C LEU A 308 15.41 -4.59 -13.39
N ALA A 309 16.65 -4.71 -13.80
CA ALA A 309 17.77 -4.94 -12.91
C ALA A 309 18.17 -3.71 -12.07
N SER A 310 17.69 -2.52 -12.42
CA SER A 310 17.83 -1.33 -11.58
C SER A 310 16.87 -1.29 -10.40
N ARG A 311 15.85 -2.19 -10.36
CA ARG A 311 14.88 -2.28 -9.28
C ARG A 311 15.40 -3.12 -8.12
N SER A 312 14.96 -2.78 -6.93
CA SER A 312 15.26 -3.57 -5.72
C SER A 312 14.33 -4.76 -5.55
N THR A 313 13.11 -4.67 -6.14
CA THR A 313 12.06 -5.67 -5.99
C THR A 313 11.33 -5.96 -7.29
N PHE A 314 10.56 -7.06 -7.28
CA PHE A 314 9.66 -7.42 -8.36
C PHE A 314 8.36 -8.03 -7.80
N ALA A 315 7.46 -8.52 -8.67
CA ALA A 315 6.19 -9.14 -8.28
C ALA A 315 5.39 -8.22 -7.33
N SER A 316 5.06 -7.00 -7.81
CA SER A 316 4.34 -5.98 -7.02
C SER A 316 5.06 -5.55 -5.73
N GLY A 317 6.39 -5.47 -5.76
CA GLY A 317 7.20 -5.09 -4.61
C GLY A 317 7.22 -6.14 -3.49
N TYR A 318 6.80 -7.38 -3.79
CA TYR A 318 6.66 -8.44 -2.78
C TYR A 318 7.96 -9.18 -2.52
N TYR A 319 8.73 -9.49 -3.58
CA TYR A 319 10.01 -10.20 -3.50
C TYR A 319 11.18 -9.29 -3.81
N GLU A 320 12.27 -9.49 -3.11
CA GLU A 320 13.57 -8.91 -3.49
C GLU A 320 14.02 -9.49 -4.83
N LEU A 321 14.63 -8.66 -5.69
CA LEU A 321 15.11 -9.06 -7.00
C LEU A 321 16.39 -9.87 -6.86
N THR A 322 16.24 -11.16 -6.80
CA THR A 322 17.35 -12.13 -6.76
C THR A 322 17.16 -13.19 -7.83
N LYS A 323 18.26 -13.68 -8.42
CA LYS A 323 18.19 -14.71 -9.47
C LYS A 323 17.37 -15.95 -9.06
N PRO A 324 17.58 -16.56 -7.86
CA PRO A 324 16.81 -17.73 -7.47
C PRO A 324 15.31 -17.47 -7.43
N LYS A 325 14.90 -16.32 -6.88
CA LYS A 325 13.47 -15.96 -6.76
C LYS A 325 12.86 -15.59 -8.11
N LEU A 326 13.63 -14.96 -9.01
CA LEU A 326 13.20 -14.65 -10.36
C LEU A 326 13.00 -15.94 -11.19
N VAL A 327 13.88 -16.94 -11.03
CA VAL A 327 13.71 -18.27 -11.65
C VAL A 327 12.44 -18.97 -11.18
N GLU A 328 12.16 -18.96 -9.86
CA GLU A 328 10.91 -19.52 -9.33
C GLU A 328 9.68 -18.81 -9.91
N TRP A 329 9.74 -17.46 -10.02
CA TRP A 329 8.68 -16.67 -10.62
C TRP A 329 8.45 -16.96 -12.09
N LEU A 330 9.51 -17.07 -12.88
CA LEU A 330 9.43 -17.41 -14.29
C LEU A 330 8.80 -18.78 -14.53
N LEU A 331 9.05 -19.74 -13.64
CA LEU A 331 8.45 -21.06 -13.71
C LEU A 331 6.97 -21.04 -13.31
N ASP A 332 6.62 -20.40 -12.21
CA ASP A 332 5.26 -20.47 -11.65
C ASP A 332 4.87 -19.19 -10.87
N ALA A 333 4.65 -18.11 -11.59
CA ALA A 333 4.20 -16.85 -10.97
C ALA A 333 2.86 -17.00 -10.21
N PRO A 334 1.81 -17.68 -10.76
CA PRO A 334 0.54 -17.87 -10.04
C PRO A 334 0.66 -18.75 -8.80
N GLY A 335 1.62 -19.67 -8.75
CA GLY A 335 1.89 -20.49 -7.57
C GLY A 335 2.55 -19.72 -6.44
N LEU A 336 3.24 -18.62 -6.75
CA LEU A 336 3.86 -17.74 -5.77
C LEU A 336 2.93 -16.62 -5.30
N ILE A 337 2.20 -15.99 -6.23
CA ILE A 337 1.20 -14.96 -5.97
C ILE A 337 -0.06 -15.30 -6.76
N PRO A 338 -1.22 -15.47 -6.11
CA PRO A 338 -2.45 -15.83 -6.79
C PRO A 338 -2.82 -14.86 -7.92
N MET A 339 -3.13 -15.38 -9.11
CA MET A 339 -3.49 -14.62 -10.32
C MET A 339 -4.59 -15.32 -11.10
N GLU A 340 -5.38 -14.58 -11.88
CA GLU A 340 -6.42 -15.12 -12.77
C GLU A 340 -5.84 -15.41 -14.16
N SER A 341 -4.73 -16.12 -14.22
CA SER A 341 -3.99 -16.38 -15.46
C SER A 341 -4.57 -17.48 -16.34
N GLU A 342 -5.53 -18.26 -15.84
CA GLU A 342 -6.15 -19.37 -16.61
C GLU A 342 -6.87 -18.87 -17.87
N GLN A 343 -7.35 -17.64 -17.87
CA GLN A 343 -8.03 -17.03 -19.01
C GLN A 343 -7.09 -16.33 -19.99
N CYS A 344 -5.81 -16.24 -19.65
CA CYS A 344 -4.83 -15.61 -20.52
C CYS A 344 -4.55 -16.46 -21.76
N ARG A 345 -4.78 -15.88 -22.96
CA ARG A 345 -4.41 -16.44 -24.26
C ARG A 345 -3.44 -15.50 -24.94
N LEU A 346 -2.79 -15.97 -26.00
CA LEU A 346 -1.88 -15.12 -26.78
C LEU A 346 -2.45 -14.88 -28.19
N PRO A 347 -2.65 -13.61 -28.61
CA PRO A 347 -2.46 -12.39 -27.83
C PRO A 347 -3.44 -12.32 -26.64
N PRO A 348 -3.06 -11.65 -25.52
CA PRO A 348 -3.88 -11.63 -24.32
C PRO A 348 -5.26 -11.02 -24.58
N PRO A 349 -6.36 -11.69 -24.20
CA PRO A 349 -7.67 -11.07 -24.23
C PRO A 349 -7.81 -10.04 -23.08
N ALA A 350 -8.83 -9.21 -23.16
CA ALA A 350 -9.15 -8.22 -22.10
C ALA A 350 -9.39 -8.84 -20.72
N THR A 351 -9.60 -10.15 -20.64
CA THR A 351 -9.80 -10.91 -19.39
C THR A 351 -8.51 -11.52 -18.83
N CYS A 352 -7.35 -11.33 -19.50
CA CYS A 352 -6.08 -11.84 -19.00
C CYS A 352 -5.56 -10.99 -17.87
N VAL A 353 -5.51 -11.55 -16.66
CA VAL A 353 -5.00 -10.87 -15.47
C VAL A 353 -3.94 -11.74 -14.80
N GLY A 354 -2.68 -11.41 -15.05
CA GLY A 354 -1.54 -12.12 -14.49
C GLY A 354 -0.66 -12.85 -15.48
N MET A 355 0.46 -13.36 -15.01
CA MET A 355 1.43 -14.15 -15.77
C MET A 355 1.03 -15.63 -15.72
N PRO A 356 1.12 -16.40 -16.83
CA PRO A 356 0.80 -17.84 -16.82
C PRO A 356 1.85 -18.64 -16.02
N SER A 357 1.43 -19.82 -15.54
CA SER A 357 2.37 -20.84 -15.03
C SER A 357 2.97 -21.61 -16.20
N PHE A 358 4.27 -21.88 -16.14
CA PHE A 358 4.99 -22.68 -17.13
C PHE A 358 5.43 -24.05 -16.59
N THR A 359 4.91 -24.50 -15.44
CA THR A 359 5.23 -25.81 -14.84
C THR A 359 4.50 -26.96 -15.52
N GLN A 360 3.46 -26.66 -16.29
CA GLN A 360 2.67 -27.61 -17.09
C GLN A 360 2.27 -26.96 -18.42
N ASN A 361 1.77 -27.73 -19.36
CA ASN A 361 1.24 -27.16 -20.59
C ASN A 361 0.16 -26.14 -20.25
N THR A 362 0.41 -24.90 -20.60
CA THR A 362 -0.52 -23.82 -20.28
C THR A 362 -1.82 -23.98 -21.09
N PRO A 363 -2.96 -23.51 -20.57
CA PRO A 363 -4.20 -23.43 -21.35
C PRO A 363 -4.03 -22.63 -22.65
N GLN A 364 -2.98 -21.81 -22.72
CA GLN A 364 -2.60 -20.97 -23.85
C GLN A 364 -1.81 -21.73 -24.92
N GLY A 365 -1.48 -23.00 -24.69
CA GLY A 365 -0.65 -23.80 -25.59
C GLY A 365 0.84 -23.49 -25.54
N LEU A 366 1.30 -22.73 -24.54
CA LEU A 366 2.72 -22.48 -24.33
C LEU A 366 3.38 -23.73 -23.74
N PRO A 367 4.64 -24.03 -24.14
CA PRO A 367 5.34 -25.20 -23.66
C PRO A 367 5.75 -25.06 -22.19
N VAL A 368 6.02 -26.22 -21.57
CA VAL A 368 6.62 -26.26 -20.23
C VAL A 368 8.02 -25.64 -20.29
N MET A 369 8.31 -24.79 -19.30
CA MET A 369 9.63 -24.16 -19.13
C MET A 369 10.50 -25.07 -18.25
N THR A 370 11.67 -25.40 -18.74
CA THR A 370 12.68 -26.09 -17.93
C THR A 370 13.39 -25.10 -17.01
N ARG A 371 13.95 -25.58 -15.91
CA ARG A 371 14.71 -24.74 -14.98
C ARG A 371 15.90 -24.04 -15.68
N ALA A 372 16.60 -24.74 -16.58
CA ALA A 372 17.72 -24.17 -17.34
C ALA A 372 17.27 -23.00 -18.24
N GLU A 373 16.10 -23.10 -18.86
CA GLU A 373 15.54 -22.00 -19.67
C GLU A 373 15.12 -20.81 -18.80
N ALA A 374 14.55 -21.08 -17.63
CA ALA A 374 14.23 -20.02 -16.66
C ALA A 374 15.50 -19.34 -16.14
N GLU A 375 16.58 -20.07 -15.91
CA GLU A 375 17.89 -19.53 -15.53
C GLU A 375 18.50 -18.66 -16.63
N THR A 376 18.41 -19.08 -17.91
CA THR A 376 18.85 -18.30 -19.07
C THR A 376 18.07 -16.99 -19.21
N LEU A 377 16.75 -17.03 -19.03
CA LEU A 377 15.91 -15.83 -19.05
C LEU A 377 16.21 -14.91 -17.85
N ALA A 378 16.42 -15.47 -16.66
CA ALA A 378 16.73 -14.71 -15.47
C ALA A 378 18.09 -13.99 -15.59
N ASP A 379 19.10 -14.64 -16.20
CA ASP A 379 20.40 -14.02 -16.46
C ASP A 379 20.23 -12.79 -17.36
N TYR A 380 19.53 -12.93 -18.48
CA TYR A 380 19.24 -11.82 -19.38
C TYR A 380 18.47 -10.68 -18.68
N LEU A 381 17.41 -11.02 -17.95
CA LEU A 381 16.56 -10.03 -17.27
C LEU A 381 17.32 -9.24 -16.18
N LEU A 382 18.33 -9.85 -15.56
CA LEU A 382 19.20 -9.20 -14.57
C LEU A 382 20.33 -8.36 -15.20
N GLU A 383 20.49 -8.37 -16.52
CA GLU A 383 21.36 -7.48 -17.28
C GLU A 383 20.64 -6.20 -17.76
N LEU A 384 19.32 -6.11 -17.60
CA LEU A 384 18.50 -4.96 -18.00
C LEU A 384 18.60 -3.83 -16.94
N GLN A 385 19.65 -3.07 -16.99
CA GLN A 385 19.90 -1.88 -16.15
C GLN A 385 19.53 -0.61 -16.90
#